data_255920d896508ef2b4d12995190fe1e3
#
_entry.id   255920d896508ef2b4d12995190fe1e3
#
_cell.length_a   1.000
_cell.length_b   1.000
_cell.length_c   1.000
_cell.angle_alpha   90.00
_cell.angle_beta   90.00
_cell.angle_gamma   90.00
#
_symmetry.space_group_name_H-M   'P 1'
#
loop_
_entity.id
_entity.type
_entity.pdbx_description
1 polymer ?
#
loop_
_entity_poly.entity_id
_entity_poly.type
_entity_poly.pdbx_seq_one_letter_code
_entity_poly.pdbx_strand_id
1 'polypeptide(L)'
;HSEASVAEYSDYGGGEVRMPSIAVLPFDNMSSDPEQEFFVDGLTEDIITELSRFSDLFVISRNSTFTYKGKKFLAADVAQELNARYVVEGSVRKAGNRVRINVQLIDGQTDRHVWAERYDRDLEDVFALQDEITSAIVAMIPGRIESDNADRARRIPTESMPAYECVLAAKVLHHRSNQTDNAEASKLLERAIVLDPNYAHAHAWRACVLGQALTYGWSSRNMDEVLAELQNDLDKAQALDENDADIHRVLAAIHIARNNLDQAQLHQHKAHRLNPNYDLVVVQSGELLTWQGRPEESIELILQAMDLNPLHPPRFWGHLARAHYTAKRYVEAISATGHIESPDILQLAFLAACHACIEDHTQAKSVVALAMQQNRDLTINNLMTLQHYAREGDVQHFRDGLLKAGFPD
;
A
#
# COMPACT_ATOMS: atom_id res chain seq x y z
N HIS A 1 -26.09 -7.79 9.95
CA HIS A 1 -26.95 -8.09 8.82
C HIS A 1 -27.00 -6.90 7.88
N SER A 2 -26.16 -6.83 6.93
CA SER A 2 -26.47 -6.67 5.50
C SER A 2 -25.13 -6.65 4.77
N GLU A 3 -24.92 -7.67 3.96
CA GLU A 3 -23.99 -7.66 2.87
C GLU A 3 -24.44 -6.59 1.87
N ALA A 4 -24.07 -5.34 2.12
CA ALA A 4 -24.00 -4.34 1.09
C ALA A 4 -22.62 -4.53 0.45
N SER A 5 -22.62 -5.31 -0.62
CA SER A 5 -21.44 -5.72 -1.37
C SER A 5 -20.75 -4.49 -1.98
N VAL A 6 -19.43 -4.58 -2.10
CA VAL A 6 -18.53 -3.77 -2.93
C VAL A 6 -19.05 -3.58 -4.37
N ALA A 7 -20.07 -4.34 -4.78
CA ALA A 7 -20.73 -4.31 -6.09
C ALA A 7 -21.50 -2.99 -6.40
N GLU A 8 -21.83 -2.15 -5.44
CA GLU A 8 -22.56 -0.89 -5.75
C GLU A 8 -21.67 0.23 -6.27
N TYR A 9 -20.34 0.12 -6.16
CA TYR A 9 -19.38 1.11 -6.70
C TYR A 9 -18.77 0.70 -8.05
N SER A 10 -19.03 -0.50 -8.55
CA SER A 10 -18.40 -1.04 -9.77
C SER A 10 -19.08 -0.65 -11.10
N ASP A 11 -20.08 0.23 -11.09
CA ASP A 11 -20.86 0.56 -12.31
C ASP A 11 -20.48 1.91 -12.98
N TYR A 12 -19.26 2.39 -12.74
CA TYR A 12 -18.68 3.53 -13.46
C TYR A 12 -17.66 3.07 -14.52
N GLY A 13 -18.12 2.45 -15.62
CA GLY A 13 -17.20 2.06 -16.68
C GLY A 13 -17.88 1.57 -17.94
N GLY A 14 -18.15 2.49 -18.86
CA GLY A 14 -18.50 2.14 -20.24
C GLY A 14 -17.33 1.46 -20.95
N GLY A 15 -17.61 0.38 -21.63
CA GLY A 15 -16.97 -0.31 -22.75
C GLY A 15 -15.49 -0.10 -23.10
N GLU A 16 -14.58 0.03 -22.15
CA GLU A 16 -13.13 0.02 -22.38
C GLU A 16 -12.58 -1.40 -22.35
N VAL A 17 -11.60 -1.69 -23.20
CA VAL A 17 -10.82 -2.91 -23.19
C VAL A 17 -10.20 -3.02 -21.80
N ARG A 18 -10.79 -3.86 -20.92
CA ARG A 18 -10.27 -4.04 -19.56
C ARG A 18 -8.85 -4.59 -19.67
N MET A 19 -7.89 -3.90 -19.03
CA MET A 19 -6.53 -4.39 -18.89
C MET A 19 -6.55 -5.82 -18.31
N PRO A 20 -5.69 -6.72 -18.78
CA PRO A 20 -5.57 -8.04 -18.17
C PRO A 20 -5.20 -7.92 -16.70
N SER A 21 -5.94 -8.63 -15.85
CA SER A 21 -5.72 -8.60 -14.39
C SER A 21 -5.10 -9.90 -13.90
N ILE A 22 -4.18 -9.80 -12.93
CA ILE A 22 -3.41 -10.92 -12.40
C ILE A 22 -3.32 -10.87 -10.87
N ALA A 23 -3.50 -12.01 -10.22
CA ALA A 23 -3.25 -12.23 -8.81
C ALA A 23 -2.10 -13.24 -8.64
N VAL A 24 -1.05 -12.86 -7.92
CA VAL A 24 0.04 -13.78 -7.55
C VAL A 24 -0.19 -14.23 -6.11
N LEU A 25 -0.50 -15.51 -5.94
CA LEU A 25 -0.74 -16.09 -4.63
C LEU A 25 0.57 -16.37 -3.89
N PRO A 26 0.56 -16.38 -2.56
CA PRO A 26 1.73 -16.76 -1.78
C PRO A 26 2.24 -18.13 -2.23
N PHE A 27 3.50 -18.22 -2.57
CA PHE A 27 4.11 -19.49 -2.94
C PHE A 27 4.23 -20.41 -1.72
N ASP A 28 4.09 -21.71 -1.95
CA ASP A 28 4.24 -22.72 -0.91
C ASP A 28 5.71 -22.95 -0.56
N ASN A 29 6.04 -22.93 0.73
CA ASN A 29 7.36 -23.33 1.19
C ASN A 29 7.48 -24.87 1.22
N MET A 30 8.22 -25.42 0.27
CA MET A 30 8.54 -26.84 0.16
C MET A 30 9.92 -27.20 0.74
N SER A 31 10.55 -26.26 1.45
CA SER A 31 11.82 -26.49 2.15
C SER A 31 11.58 -27.28 3.45
N SER A 32 12.61 -27.98 3.92
CA SER A 32 12.54 -28.69 5.20
C SER A 32 12.64 -27.76 6.43
N ASP A 33 13.02 -26.50 6.21
CA ASP A 33 13.23 -25.49 7.23
C ASP A 33 12.07 -24.48 7.22
N PRO A 34 11.25 -24.41 8.28
CA PRO A 34 10.18 -23.44 8.39
C PRO A 34 10.64 -21.96 8.36
N GLU A 35 11.88 -21.66 8.78
CA GLU A 35 12.42 -20.31 8.75
C GLU A 35 12.58 -19.77 7.33
N GLN A 36 12.57 -20.63 6.30
CA GLN A 36 12.56 -20.23 4.90
C GLN A 36 11.22 -19.61 4.45
N GLU A 37 10.20 -19.62 5.29
CA GLU A 37 8.89 -19.02 4.99
C GLU A 37 9.02 -17.52 4.65
N PHE A 38 9.84 -16.79 5.40
CA PHE A 38 10.08 -15.36 5.12
C PHE A 38 10.73 -15.13 3.77
N PHE A 39 11.65 -16.02 3.37
CA PHE A 39 12.27 -15.96 2.06
C PHE A 39 11.25 -16.20 0.94
N VAL A 40 10.39 -17.22 1.09
CA VAL A 40 9.37 -17.56 0.09
C VAL A 40 8.34 -16.44 -0.06
N ASP A 41 7.87 -15.88 1.06
CA ASP A 41 6.92 -14.77 1.07
C ASP A 41 7.52 -13.52 0.42
N GLY A 42 8.75 -13.18 0.76
CA GLY A 42 9.41 -12.03 0.21
C GLY A 42 9.70 -12.18 -1.29
N LEU A 43 10.10 -13.38 -1.74
CA LEU A 43 10.26 -13.67 -3.15
C LEU A 43 8.94 -13.49 -3.93
N THR A 44 7.82 -13.97 -3.36
CA THR A 44 6.49 -13.76 -3.96
C THR A 44 6.14 -12.27 -4.04
N GLU A 45 6.42 -11.51 -2.97
CA GLU A 45 6.19 -10.07 -2.94
C GLU A 45 7.03 -9.31 -3.97
N ASP A 46 8.28 -9.70 -4.17
CA ASP A 46 9.13 -9.09 -5.19
C ASP A 46 8.62 -9.37 -6.61
N ILE A 47 8.10 -10.58 -6.89
CA ILE A 47 7.44 -10.89 -8.17
C ILE A 47 6.20 -10.00 -8.38
N ILE A 48 5.37 -9.82 -7.35
CA ILE A 48 4.21 -8.89 -7.39
C ILE A 48 4.68 -7.48 -7.72
N THR A 49 5.74 -7.02 -7.04
CA THR A 49 6.31 -5.68 -7.23
C THR A 49 6.83 -5.47 -8.66
N GLU A 50 7.54 -6.45 -9.20
CA GLU A 50 8.06 -6.37 -10.57
C GLU A 50 6.92 -6.42 -11.61
N LEU A 51 5.90 -7.25 -11.42
CA LEU A 51 4.69 -7.25 -12.25
C LEU A 51 3.95 -5.91 -12.19
N SER A 52 3.88 -5.28 -11.03
CA SER A 52 3.18 -4.00 -10.83
C SER A 52 3.81 -2.81 -11.58
N ARG A 53 5.04 -2.96 -12.07
CA ARG A 53 5.72 -1.96 -12.91
C ARG A 53 5.18 -1.92 -14.34
N PHE A 54 4.40 -2.92 -14.75
CA PHE A 54 3.80 -2.96 -16.08
C PHE A 54 2.48 -2.18 -16.09
N SER A 55 2.46 -1.01 -16.74
CA SER A 55 1.30 -0.11 -16.79
C SER A 55 0.08 -0.67 -17.55
N ASP A 56 0.30 -1.68 -18.38
CA ASP A 56 -0.70 -2.39 -19.17
C ASP A 56 -1.20 -3.69 -18.51
N LEU A 57 -0.86 -3.91 -17.23
CA LEU A 57 -1.25 -5.06 -16.43
C LEU A 57 -1.84 -4.61 -15.10
N PHE A 58 -3.06 -5.04 -14.78
CA PHE A 58 -3.69 -4.77 -13.48
C PHE A 58 -3.28 -5.85 -12.49
N VAL A 59 -2.43 -5.51 -11.52
CA VAL A 59 -1.86 -6.47 -10.57
C VAL A 59 -2.53 -6.34 -9.21
N ILE A 60 -3.16 -7.44 -8.75
CA ILE A 60 -3.78 -7.48 -7.43
C ILE A 60 -2.71 -7.37 -6.35
N SER A 61 -2.95 -6.47 -5.39
CA SER A 61 -2.04 -6.17 -4.30
C SER A 61 -1.71 -7.40 -3.45
N ARG A 62 -0.46 -7.43 -2.95
CA ARG A 62 0.01 -8.42 -1.98
C ARG A 62 -0.95 -8.61 -0.80
N ASN A 63 -1.47 -7.53 -0.23
CA ASN A 63 -2.33 -7.62 0.95
C ASN A 63 -3.58 -8.47 0.71
N SER A 64 -4.17 -8.39 -0.47
CA SER A 64 -5.31 -9.21 -0.87
C SER A 64 -4.91 -10.66 -1.12
N THR A 65 -3.83 -10.89 -1.88
CA THR A 65 -3.43 -12.25 -2.24
C THR A 65 -2.91 -13.05 -1.05
N PHE A 66 -2.24 -12.41 -0.09
CA PHE A 66 -1.69 -13.07 1.10
C PHE A 66 -2.74 -13.49 2.13
N THR A 67 -4.00 -13.09 1.99
CA THR A 67 -5.10 -13.63 2.80
C THR A 67 -5.37 -15.11 2.51
N TYR A 68 -4.90 -15.62 1.37
CA TYR A 68 -5.01 -17.04 0.99
C TYR A 68 -3.86 -17.90 1.53
N LYS A 69 -2.86 -17.31 2.18
CA LYS A 69 -1.72 -18.05 2.70
C LYS A 69 -2.13 -19.17 3.64
N GLY A 70 -1.65 -20.39 3.35
CA GLY A 70 -1.95 -21.58 4.15
C GLY A 70 -3.39 -22.08 4.03
N LYS A 71 -4.21 -21.51 3.16
CA LYS A 71 -5.59 -21.96 2.88
C LYS A 71 -5.60 -22.91 1.68
N LYS A 72 -6.60 -23.78 1.63
CA LYS A 72 -6.93 -24.56 0.43
C LYS A 72 -7.96 -23.77 -0.37
N PHE A 73 -7.71 -23.58 -1.63
CA PHE A 73 -8.60 -22.86 -2.56
C PHE A 73 -8.56 -23.50 -3.95
N LEU A 74 -9.50 -23.12 -4.80
CA LEU A 74 -9.43 -23.33 -6.24
C LEU A 74 -9.03 -22.00 -6.89
N ALA A 75 -8.15 -22.04 -7.88
CA ALA A 75 -7.70 -20.84 -8.58
C ALA A 75 -8.86 -20.04 -9.18
N ALA A 76 -9.90 -20.73 -9.67
CA ALA A 76 -11.11 -20.09 -10.19
C ALA A 76 -11.88 -19.31 -9.12
N ASP A 77 -11.99 -19.83 -7.88
CA ASP A 77 -12.69 -19.16 -6.78
C ASP A 77 -11.93 -17.88 -6.39
N VAL A 78 -10.59 -17.97 -6.28
CA VAL A 78 -9.73 -16.80 -5.98
C VAL A 78 -9.84 -15.76 -7.08
N ALA A 79 -9.80 -16.19 -8.35
CA ALA A 79 -9.95 -15.30 -9.49
C ALA A 79 -11.27 -14.53 -9.45
N GLN A 80 -12.36 -15.19 -9.08
CA GLN A 80 -13.67 -14.57 -8.93
C GLN A 80 -13.70 -13.59 -7.75
N GLU A 81 -13.20 -13.99 -6.57
CA GLU A 81 -13.22 -13.16 -5.35
C GLU A 81 -12.36 -11.90 -5.50
N LEU A 82 -11.18 -12.02 -6.13
CA LEU A 82 -10.26 -10.91 -6.37
C LEU A 82 -10.50 -10.17 -7.69
N ASN A 83 -11.53 -10.55 -8.46
CA ASN A 83 -11.80 -10.01 -9.80
C ASN A 83 -10.56 -10.06 -10.72
N ALA A 84 -9.75 -11.10 -10.60
CA ALA A 84 -8.54 -11.32 -11.40
C ALA A 84 -8.82 -12.26 -12.57
N ARG A 85 -8.31 -11.94 -13.77
CA ARG A 85 -8.40 -12.83 -14.94
C ARG A 85 -7.43 -13.99 -14.81
N TYR A 86 -6.23 -13.73 -14.34
CA TYR A 86 -5.16 -14.72 -14.22
C TYR A 86 -4.75 -14.90 -12.78
N VAL A 87 -4.40 -16.13 -12.41
CA VAL A 87 -3.85 -16.47 -11.09
C VAL A 87 -2.49 -17.14 -11.29
N VAL A 88 -1.49 -16.66 -10.55
CA VAL A 88 -0.17 -17.28 -10.46
C VAL A 88 -0.09 -18.04 -9.15
N GLU A 89 0.25 -19.30 -9.24
CA GLU A 89 0.58 -20.17 -8.12
C GLU A 89 2.01 -20.67 -8.23
N GLY A 90 2.62 -20.97 -7.11
CA GLY A 90 3.97 -21.51 -7.12
C GLY A 90 4.40 -22.17 -5.84
N SER A 91 5.57 -22.78 -5.90
CA SER A 91 6.23 -23.35 -4.73
C SER A 91 7.73 -23.13 -4.80
N VAL A 92 8.35 -22.92 -3.64
CA VAL A 92 9.78 -22.69 -3.52
C VAL A 92 10.39 -23.74 -2.59
N ARG A 93 11.51 -24.33 -3.01
CA ARG A 93 12.34 -25.18 -2.18
C ARG A 93 13.76 -24.65 -2.16
N LYS A 94 14.21 -24.17 -1.02
CA LYS A 94 15.60 -23.77 -0.77
C LYS A 94 16.33 -24.90 -0.05
N ALA A 95 17.52 -25.25 -0.52
CA ALA A 95 18.41 -26.25 0.07
C ALA A 95 19.85 -25.79 -0.06
N GLY A 96 20.44 -25.30 1.03
CA GLY A 96 21.76 -24.67 1.01
C GLY A 96 21.79 -23.47 0.04
N ASN A 97 22.70 -23.50 -0.92
CA ASN A 97 22.86 -22.43 -1.94
C ASN A 97 22.02 -22.67 -3.21
N ARG A 98 21.08 -23.63 -3.19
CA ARG A 98 20.21 -23.88 -4.36
C ARG A 98 18.76 -23.55 -4.06
N VAL A 99 18.10 -22.94 -5.02
CA VAL A 99 16.67 -22.66 -5.00
C VAL A 99 15.99 -23.31 -6.19
N ARG A 100 14.87 -24.00 -5.92
CA ARG A 100 13.98 -24.53 -6.95
C ARG A 100 12.64 -23.86 -6.81
N ILE A 101 12.16 -23.28 -7.89
CA ILE A 101 10.85 -22.61 -7.98
C ILE A 101 10.04 -23.31 -9.05
N ASN A 102 8.80 -23.69 -8.71
CA ASN A 102 7.80 -24.08 -9.70
C ASN A 102 6.79 -22.93 -9.75
N VAL A 103 6.43 -22.50 -10.94
CA VAL A 103 5.44 -21.43 -11.16
C VAL A 103 4.47 -21.87 -12.22
N GLN A 104 3.20 -21.53 -12.04
CA GLN A 104 2.15 -21.79 -13.03
C GLN A 104 1.22 -20.57 -13.12
N LEU A 105 0.77 -20.27 -14.34
CA LEU A 105 -0.22 -19.26 -14.66
C LEU A 105 -1.51 -19.95 -15.08
N ILE A 106 -2.61 -19.61 -14.41
CA ILE A 106 -3.94 -20.21 -14.59
C ILE A 106 -4.88 -19.13 -15.09
N ASP A 107 -5.67 -19.42 -16.12
CA ASP A 107 -6.80 -18.58 -16.51
C ASP A 107 -7.98 -18.87 -15.57
N GLY A 108 -8.30 -17.91 -14.71
CA GLY A 108 -9.32 -18.05 -13.67
C GLY A 108 -10.75 -18.21 -14.20
N GLN A 109 -11.03 -17.85 -15.47
CA GLN A 109 -12.37 -18.07 -16.06
C GLN A 109 -12.55 -19.47 -16.61
N THR A 110 -11.47 -20.11 -17.07
CA THR A 110 -11.53 -21.41 -17.73
C THR A 110 -10.89 -22.53 -16.91
N ASP A 111 -10.26 -22.18 -15.80
CA ASP A 111 -9.46 -23.06 -14.92
C ASP A 111 -8.38 -23.85 -15.70
N ARG A 112 -7.84 -23.23 -16.76
CA ARG A 112 -6.82 -23.84 -17.62
C ARG A 112 -5.45 -23.30 -17.28
N HIS A 113 -4.48 -24.20 -17.17
CA HIS A 113 -3.07 -23.81 -17.10
C HIS A 113 -2.65 -23.18 -18.45
N VAL A 114 -2.32 -21.91 -18.42
CA VAL A 114 -1.82 -21.15 -19.59
C VAL A 114 -0.33 -21.44 -19.76
N TRP A 115 0.38 -21.55 -18.64
CA TRP A 115 1.82 -21.78 -18.61
C TRP A 115 2.24 -22.40 -17.27
N ALA A 116 3.27 -23.23 -17.29
CA ALA A 116 3.90 -23.78 -16.09
C ALA A 116 5.37 -24.05 -16.37
N GLU A 117 6.26 -23.65 -15.46
CA GLU A 117 7.68 -23.87 -15.61
C GLU A 117 8.37 -24.15 -14.26
N ARG A 118 9.53 -24.78 -14.34
CA ARG A 118 10.36 -25.08 -13.19
C ARG A 118 11.75 -24.48 -13.38
N TYR A 119 12.16 -23.70 -12.43
CA TYR A 119 13.48 -23.09 -12.34
C TYR A 119 14.32 -23.79 -11.29
N ASP A 120 15.60 -24.04 -11.59
CA ASP A 120 16.56 -24.63 -10.66
C ASP A 120 17.85 -23.81 -10.80
N ARG A 121 18.17 -22.96 -9.83
CA ARG A 121 19.25 -21.96 -9.87
C ARG A 121 20.02 -21.95 -8.56
N ASP A 122 21.20 -21.32 -8.58
CA ASP A 122 21.91 -20.96 -7.38
C ASP A 122 21.28 -19.72 -6.72
N LEU A 123 21.36 -19.62 -5.41
CA LEU A 123 20.71 -18.55 -4.63
C LEU A 123 21.25 -17.16 -5.02
N GLU A 124 22.51 -17.07 -5.44
CA GLU A 124 23.14 -15.84 -5.92
C GLU A 124 22.45 -15.28 -7.20
N ASP A 125 21.81 -16.15 -7.97
CA ASP A 125 21.10 -15.79 -9.21
C ASP A 125 19.61 -15.42 -8.96
N VAL A 126 19.16 -15.30 -7.70
CA VAL A 126 17.75 -15.15 -7.36
C VAL A 126 17.10 -13.90 -8.00
N PHE A 127 17.82 -12.81 -8.14
CA PHE A 127 17.31 -11.59 -8.77
C PHE A 127 17.14 -11.75 -10.29
N ALA A 128 18.09 -12.39 -10.97
CA ALA A 128 17.95 -12.72 -12.37
C ALA A 128 16.80 -13.71 -12.60
N LEU A 129 16.57 -14.61 -11.66
CA LEU A 129 15.45 -15.56 -11.68
C LEU A 129 14.10 -14.86 -11.50
N GLN A 130 13.99 -13.85 -10.62
CA GLN A 130 12.78 -13.03 -10.48
C GLN A 130 12.44 -12.32 -11.79
N ASP A 131 13.42 -11.71 -12.46
CA ASP A 131 13.27 -11.07 -13.76
C ASP A 131 12.80 -12.07 -14.84
N GLU A 132 13.38 -13.27 -14.85
CA GLU A 132 13.03 -14.34 -15.80
C GLU A 132 11.59 -14.81 -15.61
N ILE A 133 11.16 -15.05 -14.36
CA ILE A 133 9.79 -15.45 -14.02
C ILE A 133 8.79 -14.35 -14.40
N THR A 134 9.08 -13.11 -14.03
CA THR A 134 8.21 -11.96 -14.33
C THR A 134 8.03 -11.78 -15.83
N SER A 135 9.13 -11.83 -16.59
CA SER A 135 9.10 -11.71 -18.04
C SER A 135 8.32 -12.84 -18.70
N ALA A 136 8.48 -14.08 -18.22
CA ALA A 136 7.75 -15.23 -18.72
C ALA A 136 6.24 -15.12 -18.45
N ILE A 137 5.84 -14.73 -17.26
CA ILE A 137 4.42 -14.50 -16.90
C ILE A 137 3.81 -13.47 -17.84
N VAL A 138 4.48 -12.33 -17.99
CA VAL A 138 4.01 -11.21 -18.80
C VAL A 138 3.88 -11.60 -20.27
N ALA A 139 4.81 -12.38 -20.82
CA ALA A 139 4.77 -12.84 -22.21
C ALA A 139 3.59 -13.78 -22.50
N MET A 140 3.07 -14.45 -21.48
CA MET A 140 1.95 -15.42 -21.64
C MET A 140 0.56 -14.79 -21.54
N ILE A 141 0.45 -13.50 -21.18
CA ILE A 141 -0.83 -12.80 -21.02
C ILE A 141 -1.30 -12.25 -22.37
N PRO A 142 -2.44 -12.76 -22.94
CA PRO A 142 -2.97 -12.28 -24.21
C PRO A 142 -3.49 -10.83 -24.14
N GLY A 143 -3.43 -10.11 -25.26
CA GLY A 143 -4.02 -8.79 -25.41
C GLY A 143 -3.18 -7.63 -24.85
N ARG A 144 -1.97 -7.91 -24.43
CA ARG A 144 -1.01 -6.90 -23.99
C ARG A 144 -0.42 -6.16 -25.22
N ILE A 145 -0.39 -4.83 -25.15
CA ILE A 145 0.38 -4.03 -26.09
C ILE A 145 1.85 -4.12 -25.65
N GLU A 146 2.75 -4.48 -26.57
CA GLU A 146 4.18 -4.43 -26.30
C GLU A 146 4.57 -2.97 -25.99
N SER A 147 4.50 -2.59 -24.72
CA SER A 147 5.13 -1.35 -24.27
C SER A 147 6.64 -1.57 -24.28
N ASP A 148 7.35 -0.61 -24.87
CA ASP A 148 8.80 -0.64 -25.05
C ASP A 148 9.49 -0.94 -23.71
N ASN A 149 10.05 -2.14 -23.60
CA ASN A 149 10.73 -2.63 -22.38
C ASN A 149 12.06 -1.92 -22.11
N ALA A 150 12.46 -0.96 -22.97
CA ALA A 150 13.80 -0.40 -22.99
C ALA A 150 14.13 0.54 -21.80
N ASP A 151 13.13 1.15 -21.17
CA ASP A 151 13.36 2.23 -20.20
C ASP A 151 12.89 1.93 -18.76
N ARG A 152 12.76 0.65 -18.37
CA ARG A 152 12.42 0.33 -16.98
C ARG A 152 13.63 0.50 -16.09
N ALA A 153 13.60 1.56 -15.31
CA ALA A 153 14.57 1.75 -14.24
C ALA A 153 14.42 0.62 -13.21
N ARG A 154 15.41 -0.28 -13.15
CA ARG A 154 15.43 -1.39 -12.18
C ARG A 154 16.05 -0.92 -10.88
N ARG A 155 15.59 -1.49 -9.75
CA ARG A 155 16.25 -1.33 -8.46
C ARG A 155 17.67 -1.91 -8.51
N ILE A 156 18.58 -1.31 -7.76
CA ILE A 156 19.93 -1.82 -7.59
C ILE A 156 19.89 -2.94 -6.52
N PRO A 157 20.11 -4.21 -6.88
CA PRO A 157 20.10 -5.32 -5.94
C PRO A 157 21.33 -5.28 -5.02
N THR A 158 21.25 -5.97 -3.88
CA THR A 158 22.41 -6.22 -3.02
C THR A 158 23.17 -7.49 -3.47
N GLU A 159 24.49 -7.51 -3.30
CA GLU A 159 25.29 -8.71 -3.42
C GLU A 159 25.27 -9.58 -2.13
N SER A 160 24.74 -9.04 -1.04
CA SER A 160 24.66 -9.73 0.25
C SER A 160 23.34 -10.47 0.42
N MET A 161 23.30 -11.77 0.14
CA MET A 161 22.10 -12.59 0.36
C MET A 161 21.58 -12.51 1.82
N PRO A 162 22.42 -12.52 2.87
CA PRO A 162 21.92 -12.33 4.23
C PRO A 162 21.26 -10.97 4.48
N ALA A 163 21.74 -9.89 3.82
CA ALA A 163 21.09 -8.59 3.91
C ALA A 163 19.72 -8.61 3.20
N TYR A 164 19.63 -9.23 2.04
CA TYR A 164 18.39 -9.43 1.31
C TYR A 164 17.35 -10.20 2.16
N GLU A 165 17.72 -11.34 2.73
CA GLU A 165 16.86 -12.15 3.59
C GLU A 165 16.33 -11.36 4.80
N CYS A 166 17.18 -10.53 5.43
CA CYS A 166 16.74 -9.64 6.51
C CYS A 166 15.68 -8.64 6.05
N VAL A 167 15.85 -8.04 4.86
CA VAL A 167 14.86 -7.09 4.31
C VAL A 167 13.55 -7.81 4.01
N LEU A 168 13.57 -9.00 3.39
CA LEU A 168 12.35 -9.77 3.12
C LEU A 168 11.58 -10.08 4.40
N ALA A 169 12.26 -10.57 5.43
CA ALA A 169 11.64 -10.87 6.73
C ALA A 169 11.04 -9.60 7.37
N ALA A 170 11.76 -8.48 7.30
CA ALA A 170 11.29 -7.21 7.85
C ALA A 170 10.04 -6.69 7.11
N LYS A 171 9.96 -6.83 5.79
CA LYS A 171 8.77 -6.47 4.98
C LYS A 171 7.55 -7.26 5.43
N VAL A 172 7.68 -8.58 5.57
CA VAL A 172 6.60 -9.46 6.03
C VAL A 172 6.10 -9.05 7.43
N LEU A 173 7.01 -8.77 8.36
CA LEU A 173 6.66 -8.30 9.71
C LEU A 173 5.99 -6.93 9.69
N HIS A 174 6.50 -5.99 8.90
CA HIS A 174 5.91 -4.66 8.76
C HIS A 174 4.45 -4.71 8.29
N HIS A 175 4.12 -5.59 7.35
CA HIS A 175 2.76 -5.75 6.84
C HIS A 175 1.76 -6.28 7.87
N ARG A 176 2.21 -6.95 8.94
CA ARG A 176 1.35 -7.38 10.04
C ARG A 176 0.85 -6.25 10.94
N SER A 177 1.45 -5.06 10.81
CA SER A 177 1.00 -3.80 11.42
C SER A 177 0.69 -3.89 12.92
N ASN A 178 1.60 -4.46 13.71
CA ASN A 178 1.55 -4.45 15.16
C ASN A 178 2.90 -4.05 15.78
N GLN A 179 2.88 -3.58 17.02
CA GLN A 179 4.05 -3.01 17.70
C GLN A 179 5.22 -3.99 17.83
N THR A 180 4.93 -5.26 18.15
CA THR A 180 5.97 -6.29 18.36
C THR A 180 6.69 -6.61 17.06
N ASP A 181 5.93 -6.86 15.98
CA ASP A 181 6.49 -7.16 14.66
C ASP A 181 7.22 -5.95 14.05
N ASN A 182 6.72 -4.72 14.29
CA ASN A 182 7.41 -3.49 13.88
C ASN A 182 8.79 -3.36 14.57
N ALA A 183 8.88 -3.62 15.87
CA ALA A 183 10.15 -3.57 16.59
C ALA A 183 11.15 -4.64 16.12
N GLU A 184 10.68 -5.84 15.75
CA GLU A 184 11.52 -6.88 15.20
C GLU A 184 11.96 -6.56 13.76
N ALA A 185 11.08 -6.01 12.94
CA ALA A 185 11.41 -5.51 11.60
C ALA A 185 12.51 -4.45 11.65
N SER A 186 12.49 -3.52 12.63
CA SER A 186 13.54 -2.53 12.83
C SER A 186 14.91 -3.17 13.06
N LYS A 187 15.00 -4.19 13.93
CA LYS A 187 16.26 -4.91 14.20
C LYS A 187 16.80 -5.65 12.97
N LEU A 188 15.92 -6.27 12.20
CA LEU A 188 16.29 -6.96 10.97
C LEU A 188 16.87 -5.98 9.95
N LEU A 189 16.27 -4.79 9.81
CA LEU A 189 16.74 -3.77 8.89
C LEU A 189 18.05 -3.14 9.36
N GLU A 190 18.24 -2.93 10.66
CA GLU A 190 19.53 -2.55 11.24
C GLU A 190 20.62 -3.59 10.91
N ARG A 191 20.29 -4.87 11.04
CA ARG A 191 21.19 -5.95 10.65
C ARG A 191 21.48 -5.97 9.15
N ALA A 192 20.48 -5.77 8.30
CA ALA A 192 20.66 -5.69 6.86
C ALA A 192 21.64 -4.57 6.48
N ILE A 193 21.51 -3.39 7.09
CA ILE A 193 22.40 -2.24 6.86
C ILE A 193 23.82 -2.50 7.36
N VAL A 194 24.00 -3.28 8.43
CA VAL A 194 25.34 -3.70 8.90
C VAL A 194 25.98 -4.68 7.94
N LEU A 195 25.19 -5.59 7.34
CA LEU A 195 25.66 -6.59 6.37
C LEU A 195 25.99 -6.00 5.01
N ASP A 196 25.20 -5.03 4.57
CA ASP A 196 25.43 -4.25 3.36
C ASP A 196 24.98 -2.78 3.57
N PRO A 197 25.92 -1.89 3.95
CA PRO A 197 25.65 -0.48 4.15
C PRO A 197 25.20 0.29 2.90
N ASN A 198 25.36 -0.29 1.71
CA ASN A 198 25.00 0.30 0.43
C ASN A 198 23.72 -0.30 -0.17
N TYR A 199 23.02 -1.14 0.56
CA TYR A 199 21.73 -1.68 0.11
C TYR A 199 20.62 -0.62 0.31
N ALA A 200 20.30 0.13 -0.75
CA ALA A 200 19.34 1.23 -0.72
C ALA A 200 17.98 0.82 -0.12
N HIS A 201 17.49 -0.36 -0.53
CA HIS A 201 16.18 -0.87 -0.12
C HIS A 201 16.10 -1.15 1.40
N ALA A 202 17.22 -1.54 2.06
CA ALA A 202 17.26 -1.71 3.51
C ALA A 202 17.06 -0.38 4.24
N HIS A 203 17.67 0.71 3.75
CA HIS A 203 17.46 2.05 4.29
C HIS A 203 16.02 2.54 4.06
N ALA A 204 15.48 2.35 2.85
CA ALA A 204 14.11 2.76 2.53
C ALA A 204 13.09 2.06 3.45
N TRP A 205 13.24 0.74 3.65
CA TRP A 205 12.31 0.00 4.52
C TRP A 205 12.50 0.31 5.99
N ARG A 206 13.72 0.64 6.46
CA ARG A 206 13.90 1.12 7.83
C ARG A 206 13.16 2.43 8.05
N ALA A 207 13.22 3.36 7.08
CA ALA A 207 12.43 4.58 7.12
C ALA A 207 10.92 4.30 7.16
N CYS A 208 10.40 3.34 6.38
CA CYS A 208 8.99 2.91 6.44
C CYS A 208 8.59 2.39 7.82
N VAL A 209 9.42 1.52 8.42
CA VAL A 209 9.17 0.94 9.75
C VAL A 209 9.19 2.01 10.85
N LEU A 210 10.14 2.94 10.80
CA LEU A 210 10.20 4.09 11.71
C LEU A 210 8.98 5.00 11.56
N GLY A 211 8.58 5.29 10.31
CA GLY A 211 7.38 6.08 10.01
C GLY A 211 6.11 5.44 10.53
N GLN A 212 5.97 4.13 10.39
CA GLN A 212 4.84 3.37 10.95
C GLN A 212 4.80 3.48 12.48
N ALA A 213 5.96 3.32 13.15
CA ALA A 213 6.04 3.44 14.60
C ALA A 213 5.64 4.83 15.12
N LEU A 214 5.98 5.89 14.37
CA LEU A 214 5.54 7.26 14.69
C LEU A 214 4.03 7.43 14.50
N THR A 215 3.50 6.97 13.36
CA THR A 215 2.08 7.12 13.01
C THR A 215 1.16 6.45 14.04
N TYR A 216 1.55 5.26 14.53
CA TYR A 216 0.76 4.51 15.50
C TYR A 216 1.15 4.77 16.97
N GLY A 217 2.09 5.68 17.23
CA GLY A 217 2.52 5.99 18.59
C GLY A 217 3.24 4.85 19.32
N TRP A 218 3.87 3.92 18.57
CA TRP A 218 4.59 2.78 19.15
C TRP A 218 6.00 3.12 19.62
N SER A 219 6.55 4.25 19.19
CA SER A 219 7.87 4.72 19.59
C SER A 219 7.78 5.51 20.92
N SER A 220 8.58 5.10 21.92
CA SER A 220 8.80 5.87 23.15
C SER A 220 9.98 6.83 23.04
N ARG A 221 10.68 6.85 21.89
CA ARG A 221 11.82 7.73 21.62
C ARG A 221 11.37 9.14 21.34
N ASN A 222 12.27 10.10 21.45
CA ASN A 222 12.03 11.48 21.06
C ASN A 222 11.66 11.54 19.56
N MET A 223 10.54 12.21 19.25
CA MET A 223 10.02 12.30 17.87
C MET A 223 11.03 12.95 16.90
N ASP A 224 11.71 14.01 17.32
CA ASP A 224 12.67 14.72 16.47
C ASP A 224 13.87 13.84 16.12
N GLU A 225 14.34 13.02 17.09
CA GLU A 225 15.43 12.07 16.84
C GLU A 225 15.01 10.99 15.83
N VAL A 226 13.80 10.42 15.97
CA VAL A 226 13.30 9.40 15.05
C VAL A 226 13.08 9.99 13.65
N LEU A 227 12.54 11.19 13.55
CA LEU A 227 12.37 11.90 12.27
C LEU A 227 13.71 12.21 11.59
N ALA A 228 14.74 12.57 12.37
CA ALA A 228 16.09 12.82 11.84
C ALA A 228 16.73 11.53 11.32
N GLU A 229 16.57 10.41 12.05
CA GLU A 229 17.06 9.09 11.63
C GLU A 229 16.36 8.61 10.35
N LEU A 230 15.04 8.72 10.30
CA LEU A 230 14.22 8.39 9.13
C LEU A 230 14.65 9.23 7.92
N GLN A 231 14.86 10.55 8.08
CA GLN A 231 15.31 11.40 7.00
C GLN A 231 16.70 10.99 6.49
N ASN A 232 17.64 10.71 7.39
CA ASN A 232 18.99 10.27 7.02
C ASN A 232 18.95 8.94 6.23
N ASP A 233 18.08 8.02 6.60
CA ASP A 233 17.91 6.78 5.85
C ASP A 233 17.37 7.02 4.44
N LEU A 234 16.38 7.90 4.28
CA LEU A 234 15.82 8.23 2.97
C LEU A 234 16.84 8.97 2.08
N ASP A 235 17.58 9.91 2.65
CA ASP A 235 18.62 10.63 1.92
C ASP A 235 19.69 9.65 1.41
N LYS A 236 20.08 8.69 2.25
CA LYS A 236 21.04 7.66 1.89
C LYS A 236 20.46 6.68 0.86
N ALA A 237 19.23 6.21 1.05
CA ALA A 237 18.56 5.32 0.12
C ALA A 237 18.43 5.98 -1.27
N GLN A 238 18.01 7.24 -1.33
CA GLN A 238 17.89 7.99 -2.58
C GLN A 238 19.25 8.22 -3.27
N ALA A 239 20.32 8.43 -2.52
CA ALA A 239 21.67 8.58 -3.07
C ALA A 239 22.23 7.27 -3.65
N LEU A 240 21.80 6.12 -3.09
CA LEU A 240 22.22 4.79 -3.53
C LEU A 240 21.38 4.26 -4.70
N ASP A 241 20.07 4.49 -4.67
CA ASP A 241 19.14 4.09 -5.74
C ASP A 241 17.97 5.09 -5.83
N GLU A 242 17.98 5.90 -6.87
CA GLU A 242 16.90 6.84 -7.14
C GLU A 242 15.65 6.22 -7.81
N ASN A 243 15.68 4.92 -8.11
CA ASN A 243 14.64 4.22 -8.87
C ASN A 243 13.78 3.28 -8.00
N ASP A 244 13.83 3.44 -6.68
CA ASP A 244 12.95 2.73 -5.76
C ASP A 244 11.67 3.52 -5.49
N ALA A 245 10.51 2.94 -5.84
CA ALA A 245 9.20 3.58 -5.67
C ALA A 245 8.87 3.83 -4.17
N ASP A 246 9.30 2.94 -3.26
CA ASP A 246 9.06 3.09 -1.83
C ASP A 246 9.79 4.31 -1.26
N ILE A 247 11.02 4.59 -1.70
CA ILE A 247 11.76 5.78 -1.29
C ILE A 247 10.94 7.03 -1.60
N HIS A 248 10.47 7.15 -2.84
CA HIS A 248 9.72 8.33 -3.27
C HIS A 248 8.35 8.42 -2.61
N ARG A 249 7.66 7.28 -2.39
CA ARG A 249 6.39 7.24 -1.66
C ARG A 249 6.56 7.75 -0.22
N VAL A 250 7.60 7.31 0.49
CA VAL A 250 7.85 7.74 1.88
C VAL A 250 8.27 9.20 1.94
N LEU A 251 9.11 9.68 1.01
CA LEU A 251 9.45 11.11 0.90
C LEU A 251 8.20 11.96 0.67
N ALA A 252 7.29 11.53 -0.22
CA ALA A 252 6.03 12.23 -0.44
C ALA A 252 5.19 12.33 0.85
N ALA A 253 5.07 11.24 1.63
CA ALA A 253 4.35 11.25 2.91
C ALA A 253 4.93 12.25 3.91
N ILE A 254 6.26 12.32 4.02
CA ILE A 254 6.94 13.29 4.90
C ILE A 254 6.67 14.72 4.44
N HIS A 255 6.71 14.97 3.14
CA HIS A 255 6.44 16.31 2.60
C HIS A 255 4.97 16.70 2.80
N ILE A 256 4.00 15.78 2.72
CA ILE A 256 2.60 16.04 3.11
C ILE A 256 2.54 16.44 4.58
N ALA A 257 3.14 15.65 5.48
CA ALA A 257 3.15 15.94 6.92
C ALA A 257 3.78 17.30 7.27
N ARG A 258 4.70 17.78 6.44
CA ARG A 258 5.35 19.10 6.57
C ARG A 258 4.64 20.23 5.81
N ASN A 259 3.44 19.98 5.27
CA ASN A 259 2.69 20.93 4.42
C ASN A 259 3.46 21.41 3.17
N ASN A 260 4.43 20.62 2.68
CA ASN A 260 5.19 20.94 1.48
C ASN A 260 4.63 20.11 0.29
N LEU A 261 3.42 20.49 -0.14
CA LEU A 261 2.67 19.72 -1.13
C LEU A 261 3.31 19.69 -2.52
N ASP A 262 4.11 20.70 -2.89
CA ASP A 262 4.84 20.73 -4.17
C ASP A 262 5.92 19.64 -4.22
N GLN A 263 6.71 19.51 -3.15
CA GLN A 263 7.70 18.43 -3.06
C GLN A 263 7.04 17.06 -2.91
N ALA A 264 5.94 16.98 -2.17
CA ALA A 264 5.14 15.75 -2.10
C ALA A 264 4.69 15.31 -3.50
N GLN A 265 4.20 16.24 -4.32
CA GLN A 265 3.77 15.95 -5.70
C GLN A 265 4.94 15.47 -6.58
N LEU A 266 6.10 16.10 -6.47
CA LEU A 266 7.29 15.68 -7.24
C LEU A 266 7.66 14.22 -6.95
N HIS A 267 7.75 13.86 -5.68
CA HIS A 267 8.08 12.50 -5.26
C HIS A 267 6.96 11.52 -5.57
N GLN A 268 5.70 11.92 -5.39
CA GLN A 268 4.55 11.08 -5.71
C GLN A 268 4.47 10.74 -7.19
N HIS A 269 4.72 11.71 -8.08
CA HIS A 269 4.79 11.47 -9.52
C HIS A 269 5.93 10.52 -9.88
N LYS A 270 7.09 10.63 -9.21
CA LYS A 270 8.21 9.71 -9.47
C LYS A 270 7.88 8.30 -8.98
N ALA A 271 7.29 8.14 -7.80
CA ALA A 271 6.84 6.86 -7.29
C ALA A 271 5.84 6.17 -8.24
N HIS A 272 4.84 6.93 -8.72
CA HIS A 272 3.84 6.41 -9.66
C HIS A 272 4.42 5.99 -11.01
N ARG A 273 5.38 6.74 -11.57
CA ARG A 273 6.07 6.34 -12.80
C ARG A 273 6.91 5.07 -12.62
N LEU A 274 7.52 4.89 -11.45
CA LEU A 274 8.33 3.71 -11.14
C LEU A 274 7.48 2.46 -10.89
N ASN A 275 6.29 2.63 -10.32
CA ASN A 275 5.36 1.54 -10.06
C ASN A 275 3.90 2.03 -10.11
N PRO A 276 3.26 2.04 -11.28
CA PRO A 276 1.92 2.61 -11.49
C PRO A 276 0.79 1.77 -10.87
N ASN A 277 1.01 0.49 -10.61
CA ASN A 277 0.01 -0.42 -10.03
C ASN A 277 0.27 -0.74 -8.56
N TYR A 278 1.13 0.03 -7.90
CA TYR A 278 1.33 -0.12 -6.47
C TYR A 278 0.22 0.59 -5.70
N ASP A 279 -0.70 -0.17 -5.11
CA ASP A 279 -1.89 0.33 -4.41
C ASP A 279 -1.58 1.45 -3.40
N LEU A 280 -0.47 1.32 -2.64
CA LEU A 280 -0.04 2.33 -1.68
C LEU A 280 0.40 3.65 -2.34
N VAL A 281 1.01 3.58 -3.52
CA VAL A 281 1.37 4.76 -4.31
C VAL A 281 0.11 5.40 -4.87
N VAL A 282 -0.82 4.61 -5.41
CA VAL A 282 -2.05 5.10 -6.01
C VAL A 282 -2.96 5.77 -4.96
N VAL A 283 -3.19 5.12 -3.81
CA VAL A 283 -4.02 5.70 -2.73
C VAL A 283 -3.42 6.98 -2.17
N GLN A 284 -2.10 7.04 -2.02
CA GLN A 284 -1.41 8.25 -1.54
C GLN A 284 -1.45 9.40 -2.57
N SER A 285 -1.48 9.09 -3.88
CA SER A 285 -1.75 10.09 -4.91
C SER A 285 -3.15 10.70 -4.73
N GLY A 286 -4.15 9.88 -4.46
CA GLY A 286 -5.49 10.35 -4.12
C GLY A 286 -5.51 11.20 -2.85
N GLU A 287 -4.83 10.80 -1.79
CA GLU A 287 -4.70 11.61 -0.58
C GLU A 287 -4.11 13.00 -0.87
N LEU A 288 -3.01 13.05 -1.63
CA LEU A 288 -2.37 14.31 -2.01
C LEU A 288 -3.31 15.21 -2.81
N LEU A 289 -4.05 14.66 -3.77
CA LEU A 289 -5.05 15.40 -4.55
C LEU A 289 -6.18 15.96 -3.68
N THR A 290 -6.61 15.24 -2.65
CA THR A 290 -7.58 15.75 -1.67
C THR A 290 -7.03 17.01 -1.00
N TRP A 291 -5.80 16.97 -0.50
CA TRP A 291 -5.16 18.10 0.16
C TRP A 291 -4.92 19.29 -0.78
N GLN A 292 -4.73 19.03 -2.08
CA GLN A 292 -4.62 20.05 -3.12
C GLN A 292 -5.98 20.64 -3.55
N GLY A 293 -7.11 20.14 -3.02
CA GLY A 293 -8.46 20.57 -3.37
C GLY A 293 -8.91 20.08 -4.75
N ARG A 294 -8.50 18.87 -5.15
CA ARG A 294 -8.90 18.14 -6.36
C ARG A 294 -9.64 16.85 -6.00
N PRO A 295 -10.77 16.95 -5.27
CA PRO A 295 -11.39 15.77 -4.66
C PRO A 295 -11.98 14.78 -5.66
N GLU A 296 -12.44 15.21 -6.83
CA GLU A 296 -13.02 14.31 -7.84
C GLU A 296 -11.95 13.36 -8.39
N GLU A 297 -10.80 13.88 -8.78
CA GLU A 297 -9.67 13.08 -9.25
C GLU A 297 -9.11 12.20 -8.11
N SER A 298 -9.16 12.69 -6.89
CA SER A 298 -8.78 11.92 -5.70
C SER A 298 -9.66 10.69 -5.51
N ILE A 299 -10.99 10.84 -5.62
CA ILE A 299 -11.96 9.75 -5.48
C ILE A 299 -11.66 8.67 -6.52
N GLU A 300 -11.44 9.04 -7.79
CA GLU A 300 -11.11 8.09 -8.85
C GLU A 300 -9.86 7.26 -8.53
N LEU A 301 -8.76 7.91 -8.09
CA LEU A 301 -7.53 7.20 -7.74
C LEU A 301 -7.67 6.33 -6.49
N ILE A 302 -8.42 6.77 -5.47
CA ILE A 302 -8.63 5.97 -4.27
C ILE A 302 -9.45 4.72 -4.61
N LEU A 303 -10.49 4.84 -5.43
CA LEU A 303 -11.27 3.69 -5.92
C LEU A 303 -10.40 2.74 -6.75
N GLN A 304 -9.56 3.27 -7.64
CA GLN A 304 -8.58 2.44 -8.36
C GLN A 304 -7.64 1.68 -7.41
N ALA A 305 -7.16 2.33 -6.35
CA ALA A 305 -6.32 1.67 -5.34
C ALA A 305 -7.08 0.57 -4.58
N MET A 306 -8.38 0.77 -4.32
CA MET A 306 -9.23 -0.25 -3.70
C MET A 306 -9.46 -1.44 -4.64
N ASP A 307 -9.60 -1.21 -5.94
CA ASP A 307 -9.69 -2.28 -6.95
C ASP A 307 -8.38 -3.06 -7.06
N LEU A 308 -7.22 -2.38 -7.02
CA LEU A 308 -5.90 -3.04 -6.96
C LEU A 308 -5.73 -3.88 -5.68
N ASN A 309 -6.38 -3.50 -4.61
CA ASN A 309 -6.33 -4.17 -3.31
C ASN A 309 -7.74 -4.38 -2.75
N PRO A 310 -8.51 -5.38 -3.24
CA PRO A 310 -9.89 -5.62 -2.79
C PRO A 310 -10.03 -5.83 -1.28
N LEU A 311 -8.98 -6.33 -0.61
CA LEU A 311 -8.92 -6.52 0.84
C LEU A 311 -8.03 -5.45 1.51
N HIS A 312 -8.16 -4.22 1.05
CA HIS A 312 -7.37 -3.07 1.49
C HIS A 312 -7.54 -2.75 2.99
N PRO A 313 -6.53 -2.12 3.62
CA PRO A 313 -6.65 -1.66 5.01
C PRO A 313 -7.76 -0.62 5.19
N PRO A 314 -8.38 -0.55 6.40
CA PRO A 314 -9.44 0.42 6.71
C PRO A 314 -9.07 1.89 6.43
N ARG A 315 -7.77 2.24 6.42
CA ARG A 315 -7.30 3.60 6.12
C ARG A 315 -7.68 4.08 4.71
N PHE A 316 -7.88 3.17 3.73
CA PHE A 316 -8.32 3.56 2.38
C PHE A 316 -9.71 4.18 2.43
N TRP A 317 -10.62 3.64 3.23
CA TRP A 317 -11.92 4.23 3.52
C TRP A 317 -11.80 5.62 4.16
N GLY A 318 -10.80 5.83 5.03
CA GLY A 318 -10.53 7.14 5.63
C GLY A 318 -10.11 8.19 4.60
N HIS A 319 -9.26 7.81 3.64
CA HIS A 319 -8.90 8.70 2.52
C HIS A 319 -10.10 8.99 1.63
N LEU A 320 -10.92 7.99 1.30
CA LEU A 320 -12.14 8.14 0.49
C LEU A 320 -13.17 9.05 1.18
N ALA A 321 -13.40 8.84 2.49
CA ALA A 321 -14.31 9.67 3.28
C ALA A 321 -13.90 11.15 3.26
N ARG A 322 -12.61 11.44 3.41
CA ARG A 322 -12.06 12.79 3.34
C ARG A 322 -12.21 13.40 1.96
N ALA A 323 -11.96 12.64 0.89
CA ALA A 323 -12.15 13.09 -0.48
C ALA A 323 -13.62 13.44 -0.75
N HIS A 324 -14.56 12.59 -0.34
CA HIS A 324 -16.00 12.87 -0.42
C HIS A 324 -16.40 14.10 0.39
N TYR A 325 -15.88 14.27 1.61
CA TYR A 325 -16.12 15.48 2.41
C TYR A 325 -15.67 16.74 1.67
N THR A 326 -14.46 16.72 1.10
CA THR A 326 -13.90 17.84 0.34
C THR A 326 -14.72 18.14 -0.91
N ALA A 327 -15.28 17.10 -1.56
CA ALA A 327 -16.22 17.21 -2.67
C ALA A 327 -17.63 17.65 -2.24
N LYS A 328 -17.88 17.85 -0.93
CA LYS A 328 -19.20 18.14 -0.33
C LYS A 328 -20.24 17.02 -0.53
N ARG A 329 -19.79 15.79 -0.75
CA ARG A 329 -20.60 14.56 -0.82
C ARG A 329 -20.65 13.92 0.56
N TYR A 330 -21.41 14.55 1.48
CA TYR A 330 -21.36 14.20 2.90
C TYR A 330 -21.97 12.83 3.20
N VAL A 331 -22.99 12.41 2.45
CA VAL A 331 -23.64 11.10 2.62
C VAL A 331 -22.67 9.98 2.26
N GLU A 332 -21.95 10.12 1.15
CA GLU A 332 -20.92 9.18 0.71
C GLU A 332 -19.73 9.17 1.69
N ALA A 333 -19.35 10.32 2.24
CA ALA A 333 -18.30 10.40 3.26
C ALA A 333 -18.69 9.65 4.55
N ILE A 334 -19.96 9.78 5.00
CA ILE A 334 -20.50 9.03 6.14
C ILE A 334 -20.49 7.53 5.85
N SER A 335 -20.96 7.12 4.66
CA SER A 335 -20.95 5.72 4.23
C SER A 335 -19.53 5.14 4.24
N ALA A 336 -18.57 5.84 3.64
CA ALA A 336 -17.16 5.39 3.62
C ALA A 336 -16.58 5.23 5.05
N THR A 337 -16.87 6.18 5.95
CA THR A 337 -16.41 6.07 7.35
C THR A 337 -17.07 4.89 8.08
N GLY A 338 -18.28 4.50 7.69
CA GLY A 338 -19.00 3.34 8.26
C GLY A 338 -18.29 1.99 8.08
N HIS A 339 -17.32 1.89 7.16
CA HIS A 339 -16.48 0.71 6.96
C HIS A 339 -15.27 0.65 7.91
N ILE A 340 -15.06 1.65 8.78
CA ILE A 340 -13.93 1.71 9.71
C ILE A 340 -14.41 1.32 11.10
N GLU A 341 -13.98 0.16 11.60
CA GLU A 341 -14.40 -0.33 12.93
C GLU A 341 -13.94 0.59 14.08
N SER A 342 -12.77 1.17 13.97
CA SER A 342 -12.16 2.01 15.00
C SER A 342 -11.60 3.29 14.38
N PRO A 343 -12.45 4.29 14.07
CA PRO A 343 -12.01 5.55 13.49
C PRO A 343 -11.08 6.32 14.43
N ASP A 344 -10.03 6.91 13.87
CA ASP A 344 -9.16 7.82 14.60
C ASP A 344 -9.80 9.21 14.81
N ILE A 345 -9.13 10.06 15.59
CA ILE A 345 -9.64 11.40 15.96
C ILE A 345 -9.94 12.23 14.72
N LEU A 346 -9.10 12.21 13.69
CA LEU A 346 -9.30 12.99 12.47
C LEU A 346 -10.48 12.46 11.65
N GLN A 347 -10.62 11.14 11.55
CA GLN A 347 -11.76 10.50 10.89
C GLN A 347 -13.08 10.80 11.61
N LEU A 348 -13.09 10.77 12.96
CA LEU A 348 -14.25 11.19 13.75
C LEU A 348 -14.57 12.68 13.56
N ALA A 349 -13.57 13.54 13.42
CA ALA A 349 -13.77 14.96 13.17
C ALA A 349 -14.45 15.21 11.80
N PHE A 350 -13.98 14.53 10.74
CA PHE A 350 -14.64 14.59 9.43
C PHE A 350 -16.06 14.02 9.46
N LEU A 351 -16.28 12.90 10.17
CA LEU A 351 -17.60 12.29 10.31
C LEU A 351 -18.58 13.22 11.02
N ALA A 352 -18.16 13.85 12.13
CA ALA A 352 -18.98 14.82 12.86
C ALA A 352 -19.33 16.04 11.98
N ALA A 353 -18.34 16.55 11.24
CA ALA A 353 -18.54 17.65 10.30
C ALA A 353 -19.53 17.28 9.18
N CYS A 354 -19.47 16.05 8.63
CA CYS A 354 -20.43 15.54 7.66
C CYS A 354 -21.86 15.56 8.20
N HIS A 355 -22.08 14.96 9.39
CA HIS A 355 -23.42 14.96 10.02
C HIS A 355 -23.93 16.38 10.28
N ALA A 356 -23.05 17.30 10.71
CA ALA A 356 -23.44 18.70 10.92
C ALA A 356 -23.80 19.41 9.60
N CYS A 357 -23.13 19.08 8.49
CA CYS A 357 -23.40 19.65 7.18
C CYS A 357 -24.75 19.18 6.58
N ILE A 358 -25.19 17.96 6.91
CA ILE A 358 -26.53 17.44 6.52
C ILE A 358 -27.59 17.72 7.59
N GLU A 359 -27.32 18.59 8.58
CA GLU A 359 -28.21 19.00 9.66
C GLU A 359 -28.62 17.88 10.63
N ASP A 360 -27.89 16.75 10.64
CA ASP A 360 -28.05 15.68 11.63
C ASP A 360 -27.26 15.99 12.91
N HIS A 361 -27.73 16.99 13.64
CA HIS A 361 -27.07 17.46 14.86
C HIS A 361 -27.03 16.42 16.00
N THR A 362 -27.91 15.44 15.97
CA THR A 362 -27.92 14.37 16.97
C THR A 362 -26.70 13.45 16.78
N GLN A 363 -26.47 12.98 15.55
CA GLN A 363 -25.32 12.15 15.24
C GLN A 363 -24.03 12.96 15.35
N ALA A 364 -23.99 14.21 14.87
CA ALA A 364 -22.82 15.07 15.02
C ALA A 364 -22.34 15.14 16.48
N LYS A 365 -23.24 15.41 17.44
CA LYS A 365 -22.92 15.45 18.88
C LYS A 365 -22.46 14.11 19.42
N SER A 366 -23.05 12.99 18.97
CA SER A 366 -22.65 11.65 19.38
C SER A 366 -21.20 11.36 18.93
N VAL A 367 -20.84 11.72 17.70
CA VAL A 367 -19.51 11.52 17.16
C VAL A 367 -18.48 12.44 17.85
N VAL A 368 -18.83 13.70 18.13
CA VAL A 368 -17.98 14.60 18.94
C VAL A 368 -17.69 13.99 20.31
N ALA A 369 -18.70 13.41 20.97
CA ALA A 369 -18.51 12.76 22.26
C ALA A 369 -17.54 11.57 22.18
N LEU A 370 -17.58 10.79 21.09
CA LEU A 370 -16.62 9.69 20.85
C LEU A 370 -15.19 10.22 20.65
N ALA A 371 -15.01 11.29 19.86
CA ALA A 371 -13.70 11.93 19.69
C ALA A 371 -13.14 12.47 21.02
N MET A 372 -13.99 13.11 21.85
CA MET A 372 -13.62 13.61 23.16
C MET A 372 -13.31 12.51 24.18
N GLN A 373 -13.81 11.28 24.00
CA GLN A 373 -13.40 10.12 24.81
C GLN A 373 -11.96 9.68 24.49
N GLN A 374 -11.52 9.79 23.22
CA GLN A 374 -10.15 9.48 22.84
C GLN A 374 -9.16 10.56 23.30
N ASN A 375 -9.56 11.84 23.25
CA ASN A 375 -8.76 12.96 23.72
C ASN A 375 -9.69 14.03 24.34
N ARG A 376 -9.61 14.19 25.68
CA ARG A 376 -10.47 15.12 26.44
C ARG A 376 -10.14 16.59 26.20
N ASP A 377 -8.92 16.88 25.79
CA ASP A 377 -8.41 18.25 25.55
C ASP A 377 -8.48 18.63 24.07
N LEU A 378 -9.29 17.90 23.28
CA LEU A 378 -9.42 18.12 21.85
C LEU A 378 -10.18 19.42 21.57
N THR A 379 -9.57 20.29 20.76
CA THR A 379 -10.14 21.56 20.31
C THR A 379 -10.13 21.64 18.79
N ILE A 380 -10.90 22.58 18.22
CA ILE A 380 -10.84 22.88 16.79
C ILE A 380 -9.42 23.22 16.37
N ASN A 381 -8.71 24.03 17.17
CA ASN A 381 -7.34 24.40 16.85
C ASN A 381 -6.41 23.20 16.78
N ASN A 382 -6.54 22.20 17.67
CA ASN A 382 -5.78 20.94 17.58
C ASN A 382 -6.12 20.18 16.29
N LEU A 383 -7.40 20.06 15.93
CA LEU A 383 -7.86 19.39 14.72
C LEU A 383 -7.35 20.09 13.45
N MET A 384 -7.30 21.43 13.46
CA MET A 384 -6.79 22.20 12.33
C MET A 384 -5.28 22.02 12.10
N THR A 385 -4.50 21.56 13.09
CA THR A 385 -3.10 21.19 12.88
C THR A 385 -2.88 19.86 12.19
N LEU A 386 -3.92 19.00 12.13
CA LEU A 386 -3.86 17.67 11.55
C LEU A 386 -4.26 17.63 10.06
N GLN A 387 -4.73 18.74 9.52
CA GLN A 387 -5.12 18.84 8.12
C GLN A 387 -4.02 19.51 7.28
N HIS A 388 -4.01 19.24 5.96
CA HIS A 388 -2.98 19.69 5.05
C HIS A 388 -3.56 20.40 3.81
N TYR A 389 -4.76 20.97 3.90
CA TYR A 389 -5.41 21.64 2.77
C TYR A 389 -4.61 22.84 2.25
N ALA A 390 -4.35 22.85 0.94
CA ALA A 390 -3.69 23.96 0.25
C ALA A 390 -4.64 25.16 0.02
N ARG A 391 -5.94 24.89 -0.16
CA ARG A 391 -6.92 25.92 -0.48
C ARG A 391 -7.55 26.48 0.78
N GLU A 392 -7.51 27.78 0.97
CA GLU A 392 -8.14 28.47 2.10
C GLU A 392 -9.64 28.15 2.23
N GLY A 393 -10.34 27.99 1.10
CA GLY A 393 -11.75 27.61 1.09
C GLY A 393 -12.03 26.23 1.69
N ASP A 394 -11.12 25.27 1.50
CA ASP A 394 -11.26 23.92 2.07
C ASP A 394 -10.91 23.92 3.56
N VAL A 395 -9.87 24.72 3.96
CA VAL A 395 -9.54 24.96 5.37
C VAL A 395 -10.73 25.54 6.11
N GLN A 396 -11.33 26.60 5.56
CA GLN A 396 -12.49 27.26 6.19
C GLN A 396 -13.71 26.33 6.21
N HIS A 397 -13.96 25.59 5.14
CA HIS A 397 -15.03 24.61 5.08
C HIS A 397 -14.91 23.56 6.19
N PHE A 398 -13.72 23.03 6.44
CA PHE A 398 -13.50 22.07 7.51
C PHE A 398 -13.70 22.71 8.89
N ARG A 399 -13.15 23.89 9.12
CA ARG A 399 -13.34 24.65 10.35
C ARG A 399 -14.82 24.93 10.66
N ASP A 400 -15.58 25.36 9.66
CA ASP A 400 -17.04 25.62 9.78
C ASP A 400 -17.80 24.34 10.09
N GLY A 401 -17.42 23.21 9.48
CA GLY A 401 -17.99 21.90 9.77
C GLY A 401 -17.78 21.49 11.22
N LEU A 402 -16.55 21.68 11.76
CA LEU A 402 -16.22 21.37 13.16
C LEU A 402 -17.01 22.25 14.15
N LEU A 403 -17.12 23.58 13.86
CA LEU A 403 -17.93 24.50 14.66
C LEU A 403 -19.40 24.08 14.68
N LYS A 404 -19.98 23.75 13.53
CA LYS A 404 -21.36 23.29 13.43
C LYS A 404 -21.59 21.97 14.16
N ALA A 405 -20.59 21.06 14.17
CA ALA A 405 -20.66 19.80 14.88
C ALA A 405 -20.63 19.98 16.41
N GLY A 406 -20.07 21.10 16.91
CA GLY A 406 -20.00 21.43 18.32
C GLY A 406 -18.68 21.03 19.00
N PHE A 407 -17.59 20.97 18.27
CA PHE A 407 -16.25 20.87 18.88
C PHE A 407 -15.92 22.16 19.63
N PRO A 408 -15.17 22.10 20.75
CA PRO A 408 -14.70 23.28 21.45
C PRO A 408 -13.60 24.03 20.63
N ASP A 409 -13.61 25.38 20.79
CA ASP A 409 -12.61 26.23 20.12
C ASP A 409 -11.18 26.03 20.64
#